data_36647ccdd20325db6934d81fac7b6a7d
#
_entry.id   36647ccdd20325db6934d81fac7b6a7d
#
_cell.length_a   1.000
_cell.length_b   1.000
_cell.length_c   1.000
_cell.angle_alpha   90.00
_cell.angle_beta   90.00
_cell.angle_gamma   90.00
#
_symmetry.space_group_name_H-M   'P 1'
#
loop_
_entity.id
_entity.type
_entity.pdbx_description
1 polymer ?
#
loop_
_entity_poly.entity_id
_entity_poly.type
_entity_poly.pdbx_seq_one_letter_code
_entity_poly.pdbx_strand_id
1 'polypeptide(L)'
;ITETGITQMTYQQEPNQIIWGVRDDGELIGLTYQREQQVTAWHRHIFGGRFGNATITVTDYANIADGTRIVLTKADGTTTTFTSATSSTTGKFHTTSSNNQTATNLKTLIDADSNFTATVLSNVVTITETSPLSTGFLTIKSLDDATRLAKTDEGKAVCESVSVIPTDDSEYQTWVIIKRTINGATRRFVEFINNFDFTETDNTTFNFLDSALAYSGSAVTTISGLDHLEGQTVGILANGATHPDKTVASGSITLDRSSTNVKVGLAYKSILQTMRLDAGSQNGTSQGKTKRIYEITIRLFESIGVEVGESLDNMERIPFRTSFDPMDEGIPPFTGDKAVEFRGNYDTDGFIFVRQTQPLPLTILSLYPELQTND
;
A
#
# COMPACT_ATOMS: atom_id res chain seq x y z
N ILE A 1 15.24 5.59 4.41
CA ILE A 1 14.07 6.48 4.23
C ILE A 1 14.38 7.63 3.27
N THR A 2 15.57 8.22 3.34
CA THR A 2 15.98 9.38 2.52
C THR A 2 16.93 9.02 1.37
N GLU A 3 16.91 7.77 0.93
CA GLU A 3 17.88 7.20 -0.03
C GLU A 3 17.90 7.90 -1.39
N THR A 4 16.76 8.44 -1.82
CA THR A 4 16.63 9.15 -3.11
C THR A 4 16.81 10.67 -2.99
N GLY A 5 17.00 11.19 -1.78
CA GLY A 5 17.04 12.62 -1.51
C GLY A 5 15.65 13.21 -1.20
N ILE A 6 15.65 14.43 -0.67
CA ILE A 6 14.44 15.19 -0.31
C ILE A 6 14.45 16.47 -1.14
N THR A 7 13.36 16.71 -1.87
CA THR A 7 13.20 17.89 -2.76
C THR A 7 12.55 19.07 -2.06
N GLN A 8 11.67 18.80 -1.09
CA GLN A 8 10.95 19.84 -0.34
C GLN A 8 10.72 19.38 1.09
N MET A 9 10.75 20.32 2.04
CA MET A 9 10.39 20.09 3.44
C MET A 9 9.51 21.20 3.97
N THR A 10 8.64 20.86 4.91
CA THR A 10 7.83 21.79 5.70
C THR A 10 7.66 21.28 7.12
N TYR A 11 7.30 22.16 8.06
CA TYR A 11 7.17 21.80 9.47
C TYR A 11 5.74 22.06 9.95
N GLN A 12 5.15 21.04 10.55
CA GLN A 12 3.89 21.09 11.27
C GLN A 12 4.19 21.13 12.76
N GLN A 13 3.67 22.12 13.48
CA GLN A 13 3.87 22.29 14.91
C GLN A 13 2.75 21.64 15.71
N GLU A 14 1.51 21.81 15.28
CA GLU A 14 0.30 21.36 15.97
C GLU A 14 -0.56 20.48 15.02
N PRO A 15 -1.30 19.47 15.49
CA PRO A 15 -1.35 18.96 16.88
C PRO A 15 -0.12 18.13 17.25
N ASN A 16 0.67 17.68 16.29
CA ASN A 16 1.89 16.90 16.48
C ASN A 16 3.04 17.55 15.72
N GLN A 17 4.21 17.56 16.35
CA GLN A 17 5.42 18.08 15.72
C GLN A 17 5.94 17.11 14.66
N ILE A 18 5.71 17.44 13.39
CA ILE A 18 6.09 16.59 12.26
C ILE A 18 6.85 17.43 11.23
N ILE A 19 8.02 16.96 10.83
CA ILE A 19 8.72 17.47 9.65
C ILE A 19 8.28 16.62 8.46
N TRP A 20 7.53 17.22 7.56
CA TRP A 20 7.12 16.59 6.32
C TRP A 20 8.16 16.81 5.23
N GLY A 21 8.42 15.79 4.44
CA GLY A 21 9.35 15.85 3.31
C GLY A 21 8.82 15.13 2.08
N VAL A 22 9.01 15.73 0.91
CA VAL A 22 8.78 15.08 -0.38
C VAL A 22 10.09 14.51 -0.86
N ARG A 23 10.12 13.22 -1.13
CA ARG A 23 11.28 12.53 -1.70
C ARG A 23 11.34 12.75 -3.23
N ASP A 24 12.53 12.61 -3.79
CA ASP A 24 12.77 12.75 -5.24
C ASP A 24 11.97 11.72 -6.07
N ASP A 25 11.66 10.55 -5.50
CA ASP A 25 10.80 9.54 -6.13
C ASP A 25 9.29 9.78 -5.93
N GLY A 26 8.91 10.89 -5.28
CA GLY A 26 7.54 11.31 -5.04
C GLY A 26 6.84 10.62 -3.87
N GLU A 27 7.57 10.00 -2.96
CA GLU A 27 7.01 9.59 -1.67
C GLU A 27 6.93 10.77 -0.69
N LEU A 28 5.84 10.83 0.08
CA LEU A 28 5.74 11.70 1.23
C LEU A 28 6.30 10.97 2.45
N ILE A 29 7.25 11.59 3.13
CA ILE A 29 7.81 11.11 4.39
C ILE A 29 7.50 12.09 5.51
N GLY A 30 7.38 11.58 6.73
CA GLY A 30 7.23 12.39 7.92
C GLY A 30 8.22 11.95 9.00
N LEU A 31 8.78 12.93 9.68
CA LEU A 31 9.56 12.72 10.91
C LEU A 31 8.78 13.33 12.07
N THR A 32 8.17 12.48 12.88
CA THR A 32 7.61 12.90 14.16
C THR A 32 8.77 13.14 15.13
N TYR A 33 8.88 14.39 15.62
CA TYR A 33 9.92 14.78 16.54
C TYR A 33 9.33 15.53 17.73
N GLN A 34 9.06 14.80 18.79
CA GLN A 34 8.56 15.36 20.07
C GLN A 34 9.63 15.24 21.13
N ARG A 35 10.41 16.32 21.29
CA ARG A 35 11.57 16.32 22.16
C ARG A 35 11.23 16.07 23.62
N GLU A 36 10.14 16.63 24.10
CA GLU A 36 9.71 16.51 25.51
C GLU A 36 9.31 15.07 25.86
N GLN A 37 8.82 14.32 24.91
CA GLN A 37 8.44 12.92 25.05
C GLN A 37 9.51 11.94 24.58
N GLN A 38 10.65 12.45 24.12
CA GLN A 38 11.75 11.68 23.52
C GLN A 38 11.32 10.80 22.33
N VAL A 39 10.30 11.25 21.57
CA VAL A 39 9.82 10.56 20.39
C VAL A 39 10.54 11.09 19.16
N THR A 40 11.17 10.19 18.43
CA THR A 40 11.72 10.42 17.10
C THR A 40 11.38 9.24 16.23
N ALA A 41 10.45 9.43 15.29
CA ALA A 41 9.95 8.34 14.45
C ALA A 41 9.75 8.79 13.01
N TRP A 42 10.29 8.00 12.08
CA TRP A 42 10.06 8.20 10.66
C TRP A 42 8.88 7.36 10.17
N HIS A 43 8.06 7.94 9.34
CA HIS A 43 7.01 7.23 8.63
C HIS A 43 6.96 7.66 7.16
N ARG A 44 6.29 6.86 6.36
CA ARG A 44 6.00 7.14 4.95
C ARG A 44 4.51 7.12 4.76
N HIS A 45 3.99 8.04 3.96
CA HIS A 45 2.62 8.00 3.50
C HIS A 45 2.58 7.54 2.04
N ILE A 46 1.94 6.39 1.83
CA ILE A 46 1.76 5.79 0.52
C ILE A 46 0.36 6.17 0.04
N PHE A 47 0.29 7.08 -0.92
CA PHE A 47 -0.99 7.55 -1.44
C PHE A 47 -1.75 6.45 -2.18
N GLY A 48 -3.06 6.38 -1.97
CA GLY A 48 -3.97 5.50 -2.68
C GLY A 48 -3.99 5.77 -4.20
N GLY A 49 -4.48 4.76 -4.95
CA GLY A 49 -4.42 4.76 -6.41
C GLY A 49 -3.09 4.27 -6.98
N ARG A 50 -2.23 3.76 -6.14
CA ARG A 50 -1.01 3.03 -6.52
C ARG A 50 -1.35 1.55 -6.71
N PHE A 51 -2.05 1.21 -7.78
CA PHE A 51 -2.11 -0.19 -8.18
C PHE A 51 -0.79 -0.56 -8.84
N GLY A 52 -0.28 -1.75 -8.51
CA GLY A 52 0.96 -2.27 -9.03
C GLY A 52 0.89 -2.61 -10.52
N ASN A 53 0.52 -1.65 -11.35
CA ASN A 53 0.49 -1.79 -12.80
C ASN A 53 1.63 -0.99 -13.41
N ALA A 54 2.39 -1.65 -14.27
CA ALA A 54 3.36 -1.02 -15.13
C ALA A 54 3.13 -1.47 -16.56
N THR A 55 3.42 -0.63 -17.54
CA THR A 55 3.35 -1.02 -18.93
C THR A 55 4.72 -1.02 -19.59
N ILE A 56 4.94 -1.99 -20.48
CA ILE A 56 6.09 -2.06 -21.36
C ILE A 56 5.58 -2.09 -22.80
N THR A 57 5.97 -1.09 -23.58
CA THR A 57 5.66 -1.01 -25.00
C THR A 57 6.86 -1.45 -25.81
N VAL A 58 6.72 -2.50 -26.61
CA VAL A 58 7.74 -2.93 -27.56
C VAL A 58 7.65 -2.04 -28.80
N THR A 59 8.66 -1.21 -29.01
CA THR A 59 8.68 -0.24 -30.14
C THR A 59 9.48 -0.72 -31.34
N ASP A 60 10.51 -1.56 -31.10
CA ASP A 60 11.39 -2.07 -32.17
C ASP A 60 11.98 -3.43 -31.78
N TYR A 61 11.22 -4.50 -32.02
CA TYR A 61 11.63 -5.86 -31.65
C TYR A 61 12.91 -6.34 -32.32
N ALA A 62 13.17 -5.87 -33.57
CA ALA A 62 14.26 -6.38 -34.37
C ALA A 62 15.64 -5.97 -33.86
N ASN A 63 15.70 -4.88 -33.14
CA ASN A 63 16.94 -4.33 -32.58
C ASN A 63 17.09 -4.50 -31.08
N ILE A 64 16.18 -5.25 -30.42
CA ILE A 64 16.39 -5.64 -29.01
C ILE A 64 17.53 -6.65 -28.95
N ALA A 65 18.61 -6.30 -28.25
CA ALA A 65 19.78 -7.15 -28.14
C ALA A 65 19.47 -8.42 -27.33
N ASP A 66 20.20 -9.51 -27.63
CA ASP A 66 20.17 -10.70 -26.78
C ASP A 66 20.68 -10.35 -25.37
N GLY A 67 19.98 -10.84 -24.34
CA GLY A 67 20.33 -10.56 -22.96
C GLY A 67 19.83 -9.23 -22.40
N THR A 68 19.03 -8.46 -23.15
CA THR A 68 18.36 -7.24 -22.62
C THR A 68 17.49 -7.59 -21.42
N ARG A 69 17.71 -6.91 -20.29
CA ARG A 69 17.04 -7.22 -19.02
C ARG A 69 15.95 -6.21 -18.71
N ILE A 70 14.87 -6.73 -18.14
CA ILE A 70 13.77 -5.99 -17.53
C ILE A 70 13.74 -6.40 -16.07
N VAL A 71 13.94 -5.49 -15.15
CA VAL A 71 13.90 -5.77 -13.70
C VAL A 71 12.62 -5.17 -13.12
N LEU A 72 11.71 -6.02 -12.69
CA LEU A 72 10.52 -5.65 -11.96
C LEU A 72 10.79 -5.73 -10.46
N THR A 73 10.28 -4.77 -9.71
CA THR A 73 10.37 -4.74 -8.24
C THR A 73 8.98 -4.67 -7.66
N LYS A 74 8.64 -5.62 -6.80
CA LYS A 74 7.42 -5.60 -6.00
C LYS A 74 7.48 -4.53 -4.92
N ALA A 75 6.35 -4.26 -4.32
CA ALA A 75 6.22 -3.34 -3.20
C ALA A 75 7.08 -3.72 -1.98
N ASP A 76 7.29 -5.00 -1.74
CA ASP A 76 8.13 -5.52 -0.66
C ASP A 76 9.64 -5.39 -0.94
N GLY A 77 10.02 -4.88 -2.12
CA GLY A 77 11.40 -4.75 -2.56
C GLY A 77 11.95 -5.99 -3.30
N THR A 78 11.19 -7.08 -3.37
CA THR A 78 11.59 -8.28 -4.13
C THR A 78 11.73 -7.95 -5.60
N THR A 79 12.80 -8.40 -6.23
CA THR A 79 13.07 -8.14 -7.64
C THR A 79 13.05 -9.41 -8.46
N THR A 80 12.40 -9.36 -9.62
CA THR A 80 12.45 -10.40 -10.64
C THR A 80 13.05 -9.84 -11.92
N THR A 81 13.95 -10.57 -12.56
CA THR A 81 14.60 -10.17 -13.81
C THR A 81 14.13 -11.05 -14.96
N PHE A 82 13.58 -10.42 -16.00
CA PHE A 82 13.22 -11.03 -17.26
C PHE A 82 14.23 -10.65 -18.35
N THR A 83 14.68 -11.63 -19.11
CA THR A 83 15.77 -11.45 -20.06
C THR A 83 15.30 -11.82 -21.48
N SER A 84 15.71 -11.03 -22.48
CA SER A 84 15.42 -11.30 -23.89
C SER A 84 16.33 -12.38 -24.46
N ALA A 85 15.86 -13.01 -25.53
CA ALA A 85 16.67 -13.85 -26.41
C ALA A 85 16.25 -13.63 -27.86
N THR A 86 17.22 -13.61 -28.77
CA THR A 86 16.98 -13.55 -30.22
C THR A 86 16.60 -14.90 -30.83
N SER A 87 16.71 -15.97 -30.05
CA SER A 87 16.25 -17.31 -30.39
C SER A 87 15.35 -17.85 -29.28
N SER A 88 14.48 -18.83 -29.61
CA SER A 88 13.61 -19.45 -28.63
C SER A 88 14.44 -20.16 -27.54
N THR A 89 14.45 -19.59 -26.34
CA THR A 89 15.23 -20.09 -25.19
C THR A 89 14.31 -20.14 -23.97
N THR A 90 14.32 -21.26 -23.26
CA THR A 90 13.53 -21.44 -22.05
C THR A 90 13.92 -20.42 -21.00
N GLY A 91 12.92 -19.80 -20.34
CA GLY A 91 13.12 -18.79 -19.31
C GLY A 91 13.49 -17.40 -19.83
N LYS A 92 13.42 -17.18 -21.14
CA LYS A 92 13.64 -15.88 -21.77
C LYS A 92 12.50 -15.52 -22.72
N PHE A 93 12.23 -14.21 -22.90
CA PHE A 93 11.26 -13.79 -23.91
C PHE A 93 11.94 -13.65 -25.25
N HIS A 94 11.33 -14.29 -26.26
CA HIS A 94 11.88 -14.33 -27.61
C HIS A 94 11.49 -13.07 -28.40
N THR A 95 12.48 -12.34 -28.91
CA THR A 95 12.28 -11.19 -29.78
C THR A 95 12.17 -11.67 -31.22
N THR A 96 10.96 -11.76 -31.78
CA THR A 96 10.70 -12.36 -33.08
C THR A 96 9.47 -11.77 -33.78
N SER A 97 9.47 -11.85 -35.08
CA SER A 97 8.36 -11.63 -36.03
C SER A 97 7.77 -10.21 -36.03
N SER A 98 7.47 -9.62 -34.88
CA SER A 98 6.88 -8.29 -34.77
C SER A 98 6.93 -7.79 -33.31
N ASN A 99 6.65 -6.48 -33.13
CA ASN A 99 6.50 -5.90 -31.80
C ASN A 99 5.39 -6.60 -31.00
N ASN A 100 4.26 -6.91 -31.66
CA ASN A 100 3.14 -7.58 -31.01
C ASN A 100 3.48 -9.00 -30.55
N GLN A 101 4.20 -9.77 -31.38
CA GLN A 101 4.60 -11.12 -31.02
C GLN A 101 5.64 -11.11 -29.90
N THR A 102 6.58 -10.18 -29.93
CA THR A 102 7.56 -10.01 -28.85
C THR A 102 6.89 -9.59 -27.55
N ALA A 103 5.89 -8.71 -27.60
CA ALA A 103 5.08 -8.35 -26.44
C ALA A 103 4.31 -9.56 -25.89
N THR A 104 3.76 -10.40 -26.77
CA THR A 104 3.08 -11.65 -26.36
C THR A 104 4.04 -12.63 -25.68
N ASN A 105 5.26 -12.75 -26.19
CA ASN A 105 6.29 -13.61 -25.60
C ASN A 105 6.74 -13.09 -24.23
N LEU A 106 6.92 -11.78 -24.10
CA LEU A 106 7.22 -11.13 -22.84
C LEU A 106 6.08 -11.36 -21.80
N LYS A 107 4.83 -11.15 -22.22
CA LYS A 107 3.64 -11.42 -21.39
C LYS A 107 3.64 -12.86 -20.88
N THR A 108 3.90 -13.84 -21.77
CA THR A 108 3.91 -15.26 -21.40
C THR A 108 5.01 -15.58 -20.38
N LEU A 109 6.17 -14.94 -20.49
CA LEU A 109 7.26 -15.13 -19.53
C LEU A 109 6.92 -14.50 -18.17
N ILE A 110 6.29 -13.33 -18.17
CA ILE A 110 5.88 -12.65 -16.92
C ILE A 110 4.79 -13.46 -16.21
N ASP A 111 3.79 -13.96 -16.92
CA ASP A 111 2.73 -14.79 -16.33
C ASP A 111 3.23 -16.12 -15.75
N ALA A 112 4.39 -16.58 -16.16
CA ALA A 112 5.02 -17.76 -15.58
C ALA A 112 5.66 -17.52 -14.22
N ASP A 113 5.84 -16.25 -13.84
CA ASP A 113 6.32 -15.84 -12.52
C ASP A 113 5.12 -15.68 -11.56
N SER A 114 5.21 -16.31 -10.39
CA SER A 114 4.10 -16.28 -9.41
C SER A 114 3.81 -14.91 -8.82
N ASN A 115 4.72 -13.96 -8.97
CA ASN A 115 4.62 -12.62 -8.41
C ASN A 115 3.86 -11.64 -9.31
N PHE A 116 3.72 -11.96 -10.59
CA PHE A 116 3.13 -11.04 -11.57
C PHE A 116 2.12 -11.73 -12.46
N THR A 117 1.16 -10.95 -12.93
CA THR A 117 0.29 -11.29 -14.08
C THR A 117 0.48 -10.24 -15.14
N ALA A 118 0.30 -10.62 -16.40
CA ALA A 118 0.40 -9.68 -17.50
C ALA A 118 -0.74 -9.87 -18.51
N THR A 119 -1.19 -8.76 -19.06
CA THR A 119 -2.07 -8.73 -20.24
C THR A 119 -1.34 -8.06 -21.39
N VAL A 120 -1.74 -8.37 -22.61
CA VAL A 120 -1.15 -7.77 -23.80
C VAL A 120 -2.24 -7.21 -24.70
N LEU A 121 -2.05 -5.97 -25.12
CA LEU A 121 -2.86 -5.32 -26.14
C LEU A 121 -1.94 -4.77 -27.23
N SER A 122 -1.94 -5.40 -28.42
CA SER A 122 -1.01 -5.06 -29.50
C SER A 122 0.46 -5.23 -29.03
N ASN A 123 1.25 -4.19 -29.06
CA ASN A 123 2.65 -4.17 -28.63
C ASN A 123 2.87 -3.69 -27.19
N VAL A 124 1.79 -3.51 -26.41
CA VAL A 124 1.83 -3.06 -25.02
C VAL A 124 1.53 -4.21 -24.09
N VAL A 125 2.44 -4.48 -23.17
CA VAL A 125 2.29 -5.43 -22.07
C VAL A 125 1.96 -4.64 -20.80
N THR A 126 0.79 -4.88 -20.22
CA THR A 126 0.41 -4.35 -18.92
C THR A 126 0.69 -5.42 -17.87
N ILE A 127 1.48 -5.07 -16.88
CA ILE A 127 1.96 -5.97 -15.83
C ILE A 127 1.28 -5.56 -14.53
N THR A 128 0.77 -6.54 -13.80
CA THR A 128 0.11 -6.36 -12.50
C THR A 128 0.73 -7.32 -11.50
N GLU A 129 0.93 -6.89 -10.30
CA GLU A 129 1.38 -7.73 -9.18
C GLU A 129 0.26 -8.68 -8.77
N THR A 130 0.57 -10.00 -8.63
CA THR A 130 -0.44 -11.03 -8.29
C THR A 130 -0.89 -10.98 -6.84
N SER A 131 -0.05 -10.48 -5.94
CA SER A 131 -0.41 -10.38 -4.53
C SER A 131 -1.35 -9.20 -4.31
N PRO A 132 -2.63 -9.42 -4.01
CA PRO A 132 -3.55 -8.33 -3.63
C PRO A 132 -3.15 -7.68 -2.31
N LEU A 133 -2.14 -8.21 -1.65
CA LEU A 133 -1.63 -7.81 -0.34
C LEU A 133 -0.39 -6.92 -0.45
N SER A 134 0.16 -6.77 -1.65
CA SER A 134 1.31 -5.89 -1.84
C SER A 134 0.90 -4.41 -1.67
N THR A 135 1.83 -3.60 -1.25
CA THR A 135 1.63 -2.16 -1.01
C THR A 135 1.48 -1.35 -2.30
N GLY A 136 1.23 -2.00 -3.43
CA GLY A 136 0.90 -1.35 -4.68
C GLY A 136 2.06 -0.71 -5.43
N PHE A 137 3.28 -1.17 -5.24
CA PHE A 137 4.45 -0.64 -5.93
C PHE A 137 5.10 -1.63 -6.86
N LEU A 138 4.47 -1.98 -7.95
CA LEU A 138 5.22 -2.50 -9.06
C LEU A 138 6.02 -1.36 -9.69
N THR A 139 7.33 -1.46 -9.67
CA THR A 139 8.19 -0.55 -10.43
C THR A 139 9.04 -1.33 -11.41
N ILE A 140 9.21 -0.76 -12.60
CA ILE A 140 10.24 -1.22 -13.52
C ILE A 140 11.55 -0.57 -13.07
N LYS A 141 12.31 -1.27 -12.22
CA LYS A 141 13.52 -0.76 -11.59
C LYS A 141 14.60 -0.43 -12.61
N SER A 142 14.79 -1.31 -13.60
CA SER A 142 15.70 -1.06 -14.70
C SER A 142 15.18 -1.69 -15.98
N LEU A 143 15.50 -1.04 -17.08
CA LEU A 143 15.21 -1.45 -18.43
C LEU A 143 16.47 -1.15 -19.25
N ASP A 144 17.21 -2.19 -19.64
CA ASP A 144 18.51 -2.01 -20.30
C ASP A 144 18.39 -1.30 -21.65
N ASP A 145 17.23 -1.42 -22.29
CA ASP A 145 16.96 -0.78 -23.60
C ASP A 145 15.66 0.03 -23.58
N ALA A 146 15.71 1.21 -22.99
CA ALA A 146 14.55 2.11 -22.89
C ALA A 146 14.13 2.72 -24.25
N THR A 147 14.94 2.58 -25.28
CA THR A 147 14.61 3.07 -26.62
C THR A 147 13.67 2.13 -27.37
N ARG A 148 13.87 0.81 -27.19
CA ARG A 148 13.10 -0.24 -27.90
C ARG A 148 12.03 -0.88 -27.03
N LEU A 149 12.16 -0.69 -25.71
CA LEU A 149 11.21 -1.10 -24.71
C LEU A 149 10.82 0.14 -23.89
N ALA A 150 9.81 0.87 -24.35
CA ALA A 150 9.34 2.03 -23.60
C ALA A 150 8.54 1.58 -22.38
N LYS A 151 8.86 2.14 -21.22
CA LYS A 151 8.11 1.87 -19.98
C LYS A 151 7.20 3.02 -19.61
N THR A 152 6.06 2.70 -19.04
CA THR A 152 5.21 3.66 -18.35
C THR A 152 4.82 3.03 -17.01
N ASP A 153 5.20 3.67 -15.92
CA ASP A 153 4.73 3.28 -14.59
C ASP A 153 3.33 3.89 -14.42
N GLU A 154 2.31 3.14 -14.79
CA GLU A 154 0.92 3.58 -14.61
C GLU A 154 0.46 3.33 -13.18
N GLY A 155 -0.23 4.30 -12.61
CA GLY A 155 -0.88 4.17 -11.31
C GLY A 155 -0.06 4.63 -10.11
N LYS A 156 1.21 5.04 -10.27
CA LYS A 156 1.96 5.61 -9.15
C LYS A 156 1.44 7.00 -8.81
N ALA A 157 0.77 7.14 -7.65
CA ALA A 157 0.51 8.44 -7.07
C ALA A 157 1.85 9.03 -6.59
N VAL A 158 2.15 10.25 -7.00
CA VAL A 158 3.39 10.96 -6.72
C VAL A 158 3.06 12.24 -5.98
N CYS A 159 3.60 12.42 -4.79
CA CYS A 159 3.60 13.70 -4.11
C CYS A 159 4.60 14.63 -4.81
N GLU A 160 4.11 15.73 -5.35
CA GLU A 160 4.95 16.74 -6.01
C GLU A 160 5.29 17.91 -5.09
N SER A 161 4.45 18.17 -4.08
CA SER A 161 4.66 19.28 -3.13
C SER A 161 3.94 19.03 -1.82
N VAL A 162 4.46 19.57 -0.73
CA VAL A 162 3.85 19.58 0.59
C VAL A 162 3.98 20.97 1.22
N SER A 163 2.92 21.45 1.85
CA SER A 163 2.92 22.72 2.59
C SER A 163 2.03 22.60 3.81
N VAL A 164 2.46 23.21 4.90
CA VAL A 164 1.68 23.28 6.13
C VAL A 164 1.11 24.68 6.28
N ILE A 165 -0.19 24.76 6.49
CA ILE A 165 -0.93 26.03 6.59
C ILE A 165 -1.58 26.07 7.97
N PRO A 166 -1.32 27.10 8.78
CA PRO A 166 -2.03 27.30 10.05
C PRO A 166 -3.51 27.59 9.78
N THR A 167 -4.38 27.03 10.60
CA THR A 167 -5.83 27.30 10.57
C THR A 167 -6.23 28.16 11.76
N ASP A 168 -7.45 28.70 11.74
CA ASP A 168 -7.97 29.56 12.82
C ASP A 168 -8.20 28.78 14.13
N ASP A 169 -8.27 27.46 14.09
CA ASP A 169 -8.57 26.57 15.23
C ASP A 169 -7.31 26.11 16.00
N SER A 170 -6.18 26.81 15.86
CA SER A 170 -4.90 26.46 16.50
C SER A 170 -4.28 25.14 16.03
N GLU A 171 -4.80 24.55 14.97
CA GLU A 171 -4.25 23.37 14.32
C GLU A 171 -3.61 23.76 12.98
N TYR A 172 -2.60 22.99 12.60
CA TYR A 172 -1.99 23.14 11.28
C TYR A 172 -2.56 22.07 10.34
N GLN A 173 -2.87 22.46 9.12
CA GLN A 173 -3.33 21.57 8.08
C GLN A 173 -2.22 21.32 7.06
N THR A 174 -1.90 20.06 6.83
CA THR A 174 -0.89 19.66 5.86
C THR A 174 -1.52 19.46 4.49
N TRP A 175 -1.16 20.33 3.54
CA TRP A 175 -1.61 20.28 2.16
C TRP A 175 -0.58 19.63 1.27
N VAL A 176 -1.05 18.83 0.30
CA VAL A 176 -0.21 18.09 -0.64
C VAL A 176 -0.73 18.25 -2.06
N ILE A 177 0.20 18.27 -3.02
CA ILE A 177 -0.12 18.17 -4.44
C ILE A 177 0.24 16.77 -4.90
N ILE A 178 -0.78 15.99 -5.26
CA ILE A 178 -0.61 14.61 -5.69
C ILE A 178 -0.89 14.47 -7.18
N LYS A 179 0.07 13.96 -7.90
CA LYS A 179 -0.08 13.57 -9.30
C LYS A 179 -0.50 12.11 -9.39
N ARG A 180 -1.60 11.86 -10.09
CA ARG A 180 -2.14 10.50 -10.37
C ARG A 180 -2.44 10.34 -11.86
N THR A 181 -2.43 9.10 -12.34
CA THR A 181 -2.96 8.75 -13.65
C THR A 181 -4.39 8.24 -13.46
N ILE A 182 -5.36 9.00 -13.95
CA ILE A 182 -6.79 8.68 -13.85
C ILE A 182 -7.35 8.57 -15.26
N ASN A 183 -7.95 7.42 -15.60
CA ASN A 183 -8.49 7.13 -16.92
C ASN A 183 -7.51 7.45 -18.06
N GLY A 184 -6.25 6.98 -17.91
CA GLY A 184 -5.16 7.19 -18.87
C GLY A 184 -4.63 8.63 -18.95
N ALA A 185 -5.11 9.57 -18.17
CA ALA A 185 -4.67 10.95 -18.16
C ALA A 185 -3.99 11.34 -16.85
N THR A 186 -2.87 12.07 -16.95
CA THR A 186 -2.22 12.66 -15.78
C THR A 186 -3.08 13.76 -15.18
N ARG A 187 -3.42 13.65 -13.91
CA ARG A 187 -4.19 14.62 -13.11
C ARG A 187 -3.38 15.02 -11.88
N ARG A 188 -3.57 16.27 -11.45
CA ARG A 188 -3.01 16.80 -10.20
C ARG A 188 -4.14 17.18 -9.27
N PHE A 189 -4.03 16.72 -8.05
CA PHE A 189 -5.00 16.95 -6.99
C PHE A 189 -4.34 17.77 -5.90
N VAL A 190 -5.04 18.80 -5.41
CA VAL A 190 -4.68 19.51 -4.20
C VAL A 190 -5.52 18.91 -3.10
N GLU A 191 -4.86 18.23 -2.18
CA GLU A 191 -5.49 17.47 -1.09
C GLU A 191 -4.90 17.95 0.25
N PHE A 192 -5.60 17.69 1.34
CA PHE A 192 -5.03 17.88 2.67
C PHE A 192 -5.11 16.58 3.46
N ILE A 193 -4.14 16.38 4.32
CA ILE A 193 -4.11 15.27 5.26
C ILE A 193 -4.96 15.67 6.45
N ASN A 194 -6.02 14.89 6.70
CA ASN A 194 -6.86 15.12 7.87
C ASN A 194 -6.12 14.69 9.14
N ASN A 195 -6.32 15.44 10.22
CA ASN A 195 -5.77 15.06 11.52
C ASN A 195 -6.46 13.79 12.01
N PHE A 196 -5.69 12.93 12.68
CA PHE A 196 -6.22 11.71 13.28
C PHE A 196 -6.82 12.06 14.65
N ASP A 197 -8.13 11.86 14.78
CA ASP A 197 -8.80 11.98 16.08
C ASP A 197 -8.77 10.62 16.81
N PHE A 198 -7.95 10.54 17.84
CA PHE A 198 -7.82 9.36 18.68
C PHE A 198 -9.05 9.12 19.59
N THR A 199 -9.96 10.06 19.68
CA THR A 199 -11.16 9.97 20.52
C THR A 199 -12.41 9.55 19.77
N GLU A 200 -12.32 9.48 18.45
CA GLU A 200 -13.44 9.13 17.58
C GLU A 200 -13.77 7.63 17.67
N THR A 201 -15.00 7.33 18.04
CA THR A 201 -15.51 5.95 18.19
C THR A 201 -16.64 5.64 17.21
N ASP A 202 -17.17 6.65 16.52
CA ASP A 202 -18.23 6.46 15.53
C ASP A 202 -17.65 5.99 14.18
N ASN A 203 -17.87 4.73 13.86
CA ASN A 203 -17.41 4.14 12.60
C ASN A 203 -17.89 4.88 11.35
N THR A 204 -18.98 5.64 11.43
CA THR A 204 -19.53 6.36 10.27
C THR A 204 -18.75 7.62 9.94
N THR A 205 -17.94 8.13 10.88
CA THR A 205 -17.10 9.32 10.70
C THR A 205 -15.72 8.99 10.13
N PHE A 206 -15.25 7.76 10.28
CA PHE A 206 -13.92 7.34 9.81
C PHE A 206 -13.73 7.58 8.32
N ASN A 207 -12.54 8.09 7.98
CA ASN A 207 -12.14 8.29 6.59
C ASN A 207 -10.65 7.95 6.43
N PHE A 208 -10.36 6.68 6.19
CA PHE A 208 -9.01 6.15 5.91
C PHE A 208 -8.87 5.82 4.42
N LEU A 209 -9.23 6.79 3.58
CA LEU A 209 -9.17 6.71 2.12
C LEU A 209 -8.57 8.01 1.57
N ASP A 210 -7.78 7.91 0.53
CA ASP A 210 -7.25 9.07 -0.17
C ASP A 210 -8.21 9.53 -1.26
N SER A 211 -8.16 10.81 -1.60
CA SER A 211 -9.06 11.43 -2.61
C SER A 211 -10.54 11.14 -2.34
N ALA A 212 -10.91 11.12 -1.07
CA ALA A 212 -12.18 10.58 -0.62
C ALA A 212 -13.35 11.53 -0.84
N LEU A 213 -14.51 10.95 -1.19
CA LEU A 213 -15.80 11.59 -1.15
C LEU A 213 -16.62 11.02 0.00
N ALA A 214 -17.28 11.89 0.76
CA ALA A 214 -18.19 11.52 1.83
C ALA A 214 -19.63 11.82 1.41
N TYR A 215 -20.52 10.85 1.58
CA TYR A 215 -21.96 11.00 1.44
C TYR A 215 -22.64 10.81 2.79
N SER A 216 -23.54 11.69 3.14
CA SER A 216 -24.43 11.53 4.30
C SER A 216 -25.82 12.05 3.93
N GLY A 217 -26.85 11.20 4.07
CA GLY A 217 -28.21 11.56 3.66
C GLY A 217 -29.17 10.38 3.66
N SER A 218 -30.22 10.49 2.85
CA SER A 218 -31.18 9.39 2.68
C SER A 218 -30.49 8.12 2.15
N ALA A 219 -31.00 6.93 2.50
CA ALA A 219 -30.42 5.67 2.04
C ALA A 219 -30.42 5.57 0.50
N VAL A 220 -29.24 5.40 -0.07
CA VAL A 220 -29.00 5.27 -1.50
C VAL A 220 -28.16 4.04 -1.82
N THR A 221 -28.30 3.52 -3.04
CA THR A 221 -27.44 2.47 -3.60
C THR A 221 -26.45 3.01 -4.62
N THR A 222 -26.63 4.23 -5.11
CA THR A 222 -25.74 4.84 -6.10
C THR A 222 -25.06 6.06 -5.49
N ILE A 223 -23.74 6.08 -5.55
CA ILE A 223 -22.91 7.23 -5.17
C ILE A 223 -22.35 7.84 -6.46
N SER A 224 -22.61 9.12 -6.67
CA SER A 224 -22.13 9.89 -7.82
C SER A 224 -21.18 11.00 -7.40
N GLY A 225 -20.60 11.73 -8.38
CA GLY A 225 -19.61 12.79 -8.13
C GLY A 225 -18.19 12.25 -8.03
N LEU A 226 -17.95 11.03 -8.53
CA LEU A 226 -16.65 10.35 -8.53
C LEU A 226 -15.88 10.52 -9.86
N ASP A 227 -16.20 11.55 -10.67
CA ASP A 227 -15.54 11.80 -11.96
C ASP A 227 -14.01 11.92 -11.84
N HIS A 228 -13.55 12.40 -10.69
CA HIS A 228 -12.13 12.52 -10.38
C HIS A 228 -11.41 11.17 -10.17
N LEU A 229 -12.18 10.10 -9.99
CA LEU A 229 -11.69 8.71 -9.82
C LEU A 229 -12.16 7.78 -10.94
N GLU A 230 -12.57 8.31 -12.10
CA GLU A 230 -13.09 7.52 -13.23
C GLU A 230 -12.14 6.39 -13.62
N GLY A 231 -12.68 5.17 -13.75
CA GLY A 231 -11.92 3.96 -14.07
C GLY A 231 -11.09 3.37 -12.92
N GLN A 232 -11.04 4.03 -11.74
CA GLN A 232 -10.31 3.52 -10.59
C GLN A 232 -11.16 2.55 -9.78
N THR A 233 -10.50 1.54 -9.20
CA THR A 233 -11.10 0.71 -8.16
C THR A 233 -11.01 1.45 -6.83
N VAL A 234 -12.13 1.66 -6.18
CA VAL A 234 -12.24 2.44 -4.94
C VAL A 234 -12.61 1.57 -3.76
N GLY A 235 -12.00 1.85 -2.62
CA GLY A 235 -12.39 1.31 -1.33
C GLY A 235 -13.63 2.04 -0.81
N ILE A 236 -14.47 1.33 -0.07
CA ILE A 236 -15.76 1.84 0.38
C ILE A 236 -15.98 1.49 1.86
N LEU A 237 -16.38 2.48 2.64
CA LEU A 237 -16.92 2.30 3.98
C LEU A 237 -18.39 2.73 3.96
N ALA A 238 -19.32 1.80 4.22
CA ALA A 238 -20.75 2.04 4.15
C ALA A 238 -21.41 1.78 5.51
N ASN A 239 -22.00 2.81 6.12
CA ASN A 239 -22.56 2.77 7.49
C ASN A 239 -21.56 2.21 8.52
N GLY A 240 -20.30 2.62 8.45
CA GLY A 240 -19.25 2.16 9.36
C GLY A 240 -18.74 0.73 9.12
N ALA A 241 -19.21 0.05 8.10
CA ALA A 241 -18.74 -1.28 7.71
C ALA A 241 -18.01 -1.24 6.37
N THR A 242 -17.01 -2.09 6.22
CA THR A 242 -16.34 -2.28 4.93
C THR A 242 -17.30 -2.88 3.89
N HIS A 243 -17.24 -2.36 2.68
CA HIS A 243 -17.99 -2.84 1.54
C HIS A 243 -17.00 -3.36 0.48
N PRO A 244 -17.38 -4.34 -0.35
CA PRO A 244 -16.55 -4.76 -1.47
C PRO A 244 -16.18 -3.61 -2.38
N ASP A 245 -14.92 -3.60 -2.84
CA ASP A 245 -14.41 -2.57 -3.76
C ASP A 245 -15.25 -2.52 -5.04
N LYS A 246 -15.40 -1.33 -5.62
CA LYS A 246 -16.10 -1.09 -6.88
C LYS A 246 -15.22 -0.27 -7.82
N THR A 247 -15.41 -0.45 -9.12
CA THR A 247 -14.77 0.40 -10.13
C THR A 247 -15.71 1.53 -10.50
N VAL A 248 -15.18 2.76 -10.49
CA VAL A 248 -15.94 3.95 -10.88
C VAL A 248 -16.22 3.91 -12.39
N ALA A 249 -17.47 4.09 -12.76
CA ALA A 249 -17.92 4.17 -14.14
C ALA A 249 -18.94 5.30 -14.32
N SER A 250 -18.68 6.18 -15.27
CA SER A 250 -19.52 7.38 -15.51
C SER A 250 -19.69 8.23 -14.24
N GLY A 251 -18.58 8.44 -13.52
CA GLY A 251 -18.53 9.24 -12.29
C GLY A 251 -19.31 8.66 -11.11
N SER A 252 -19.65 7.37 -11.12
CA SER A 252 -20.50 6.74 -10.10
C SER A 252 -20.13 5.29 -9.80
N ILE A 253 -20.59 4.81 -8.64
CA ILE A 253 -20.55 3.39 -8.24
C ILE A 253 -21.91 2.95 -7.75
N THR A 254 -22.17 1.63 -7.81
CA THR A 254 -23.38 1.03 -7.24
C THR A 254 -23.01 0.13 -6.07
N LEU A 255 -23.61 0.43 -4.91
CA LEU A 255 -23.44 -0.34 -3.68
C LEU A 255 -24.30 -1.61 -3.72
N ASP A 256 -23.87 -2.66 -3.04
CA ASP A 256 -24.62 -3.92 -2.94
C ASP A 256 -25.82 -3.81 -1.98
N ARG A 257 -25.81 -2.78 -1.10
CA ARG A 257 -26.88 -2.47 -0.16
C ARG A 257 -27.05 -0.95 -0.02
N SER A 258 -28.27 -0.50 0.25
CA SER A 258 -28.53 0.91 0.49
C SER A 258 -27.87 1.38 1.79
N SER A 259 -27.30 2.57 1.78
CA SER A 259 -26.57 3.14 2.91
C SER A 259 -26.84 4.63 3.04
N THR A 260 -26.85 5.12 4.27
CA THR A 260 -27.08 6.54 4.61
C THR A 260 -25.80 7.32 4.79
N ASN A 261 -24.71 6.64 5.14
CA ASN A 261 -23.38 7.22 5.30
C ASN A 261 -22.36 6.39 4.52
N VAL A 262 -21.67 7.01 3.58
CA VAL A 262 -20.72 6.30 2.71
C VAL A 262 -19.46 7.14 2.52
N LYS A 263 -18.29 6.52 2.71
CA LYS A 263 -17.00 7.08 2.32
C LYS A 263 -16.48 6.26 1.15
N VAL A 264 -16.07 6.93 0.09
CA VAL A 264 -15.53 6.31 -1.13
C VAL A 264 -14.25 7.00 -1.50
N GLY A 265 -13.20 6.25 -1.77
CA GLY A 265 -11.90 6.84 -2.15
C GLY A 265 -10.87 5.78 -2.51
N LEU A 266 -9.65 6.21 -2.71
CA LEU A 266 -8.54 5.33 -3.03
C LEU A 266 -8.01 4.68 -1.76
N ALA A 267 -8.07 3.35 -1.70
CA ALA A 267 -7.54 2.61 -0.57
C ALA A 267 -6.00 2.66 -0.53
N TYR A 268 -5.45 2.72 0.67
CA TYR A 268 -4.03 2.54 0.94
C TYR A 268 -3.84 1.48 2.03
N LYS A 269 -2.61 1.01 2.19
CA LYS A 269 -2.26 0.01 3.20
C LYS A 269 -1.29 0.61 4.19
N SER A 270 -1.54 0.37 5.47
CA SER A 270 -0.61 0.73 6.54
C SER A 270 0.16 -0.51 6.97
N ILE A 271 1.48 -0.41 7.02
CA ILE A 271 2.37 -1.51 7.38
C ILE A 271 3.35 -1.04 8.43
N LEU A 272 3.46 -1.84 9.49
CA LEU A 272 4.50 -1.74 10.50
C LEU A 272 5.35 -3.02 10.45
N GLN A 273 6.66 -2.86 10.36
CA GLN A 273 7.64 -3.93 10.55
C GLN A 273 8.46 -3.61 11.78
N THR A 274 8.56 -4.57 12.69
CA THR A 274 9.44 -4.40 13.86
C THR A 274 10.90 -4.46 13.47
N MET A 275 11.77 -3.97 14.34
CA MET A 275 13.19 -4.32 14.28
C MET A 275 13.36 -5.82 14.57
N ARG A 276 14.54 -6.35 14.25
CA ARG A 276 14.91 -7.71 14.66
C ARG A 276 14.75 -7.88 16.15
N LEU A 277 14.04 -8.95 16.55
CA LEU A 277 13.85 -9.19 17.97
C LEU A 277 15.15 -9.71 18.59
N ASP A 278 15.60 -9.00 19.62
CA ASP A 278 16.72 -9.41 20.46
C ASP A 278 16.23 -9.59 21.90
N ALA A 279 16.00 -10.82 22.28
CA ALA A 279 15.69 -11.18 23.65
C ALA A 279 16.99 -11.48 24.39
N GLY A 280 17.37 -10.61 25.31
CA GLY A 280 18.49 -10.87 26.22
C GLY A 280 18.17 -12.08 27.10
N SER A 281 19.08 -13.04 27.21
CA SER A 281 18.97 -14.18 28.13
C SER A 281 20.19 -14.23 29.06
N GLN A 282 20.10 -15.05 30.13
CA GLN A 282 21.27 -15.27 30.98
C GLN A 282 22.49 -15.81 30.24
N ASN A 283 22.26 -16.40 29.06
CA ASN A 283 23.30 -16.98 28.19
C ASN A 283 23.77 -16.05 27.06
N GLY A 284 23.50 -14.73 27.16
CA GLY A 284 23.91 -13.74 26.18
C GLY A 284 22.78 -13.29 25.23
N THR A 285 23.16 -12.64 24.13
CA THR A 285 22.22 -12.13 23.12
C THR A 285 21.56 -13.26 22.34
N SER A 286 20.32 -13.05 21.89
CA SER A 286 19.65 -13.93 20.92
C SER A 286 19.96 -13.59 19.45
N GLN A 287 20.83 -12.60 19.21
CA GLN A 287 21.29 -12.25 17.87
C GLN A 287 22.08 -13.43 17.26
N GLY A 288 21.74 -13.77 16.02
CA GLY A 288 22.37 -14.92 15.32
C GLY A 288 21.83 -16.29 15.72
N LYS A 289 20.99 -16.39 16.76
CA LYS A 289 20.31 -17.64 17.12
C LYS A 289 19.03 -17.79 16.30
N THR A 290 18.69 -19.03 15.99
CA THR A 290 17.41 -19.36 15.38
C THR A 290 16.29 -19.16 16.42
N LYS A 291 15.26 -18.42 16.06
CA LYS A 291 14.10 -18.12 16.91
C LYS A 291 12.79 -18.43 16.20
N ARG A 292 11.79 -18.77 16.98
CA ARG A 292 10.42 -18.97 16.53
C ARG A 292 9.49 -18.18 17.45
N ILE A 293 8.69 -17.30 16.87
CA ILE A 293 7.60 -16.63 17.55
C ILE A 293 6.38 -17.54 17.44
N TYR A 294 5.72 -17.85 18.54
CA TYR A 294 4.56 -18.74 18.57
C TYR A 294 3.27 -18.03 19.01
N GLU A 295 3.38 -16.93 19.73
CA GLU A 295 2.24 -16.11 20.15
C GLU A 295 2.63 -14.63 20.15
N ILE A 296 1.67 -13.76 19.85
CA ILE A 296 1.81 -12.31 19.97
C ILE A 296 0.58 -11.77 20.67
N THR A 297 0.79 -11.03 21.75
CA THR A 297 -0.25 -10.17 22.29
C THR A 297 -0.06 -8.75 21.77
N ILE A 298 -1.11 -8.22 21.12
CA ILE A 298 -1.14 -6.87 20.57
C ILE A 298 -2.04 -6.01 21.42
N ARG A 299 -1.50 -4.92 21.98
CA ARG A 299 -2.30 -3.90 22.67
C ARG A 299 -2.75 -2.85 21.66
N LEU A 300 -4.05 -2.74 21.52
CA LEU A 300 -4.73 -1.87 20.56
C LEU A 300 -5.52 -0.78 21.28
N PHE A 301 -5.67 0.37 20.61
CA PHE A 301 -6.56 1.44 21.02
C PHE A 301 -7.45 1.81 19.83
N GLU A 302 -8.78 1.78 20.01
CA GLU A 302 -9.80 2.13 19.00
C GLU A 302 -9.47 1.57 17.61
N SER A 303 -9.20 0.26 17.53
CA SER A 303 -8.68 -0.39 16.32
C SER A 303 -9.53 -1.55 15.86
N ILE A 304 -9.53 -1.80 14.54
CA ILE A 304 -10.28 -2.90 13.93
C ILE A 304 -9.62 -3.30 12.59
N GLY A 305 -9.74 -4.56 12.18
CA GLY A 305 -9.30 -5.02 10.85
C GLY A 305 -7.81 -5.35 10.75
N VAL A 306 -7.11 -5.55 11.85
CA VAL A 306 -5.66 -5.78 11.92
C VAL A 306 -5.28 -7.17 11.39
N GLU A 307 -4.19 -7.22 10.65
CA GLU A 307 -3.52 -8.46 10.22
C GLU A 307 -2.10 -8.49 10.78
N VAL A 308 -1.61 -9.67 11.16
CA VAL A 308 -0.28 -9.88 11.72
C VAL A 308 0.39 -11.10 11.09
N GLY A 309 1.71 -11.06 10.89
CA GLY A 309 2.43 -12.18 10.30
C GLY A 309 3.95 -12.05 10.37
N GLU A 310 4.66 -13.12 9.99
CA GLU A 310 6.11 -13.14 9.90
C GLU A 310 6.65 -12.48 8.61
N SER A 311 5.77 -12.37 7.60
CA SER A 311 6.06 -11.73 6.32
C SER A 311 4.77 -11.17 5.71
N LEU A 312 4.89 -10.28 4.72
CA LEU A 312 3.73 -9.71 4.04
C LEU A 312 2.92 -10.74 3.23
N ASP A 313 3.54 -11.88 2.90
CA ASP A 313 2.88 -12.97 2.18
C ASP A 313 2.19 -13.97 3.12
N ASN A 314 2.56 -13.98 4.40
CA ASN A 314 2.01 -14.88 5.40
C ASN A 314 1.41 -14.07 6.56
N MET A 315 0.23 -13.50 6.32
CA MET A 315 -0.49 -12.65 7.27
C MET A 315 -1.77 -13.33 7.74
N GLU A 316 -2.06 -13.23 9.02
CA GLU A 316 -3.28 -13.74 9.64
C GLU A 316 -4.15 -12.58 10.13
N ARG A 317 -5.43 -12.61 9.79
CA ARG A 317 -6.39 -11.58 10.21
C ARG A 317 -6.85 -11.84 11.63
N ILE A 318 -6.77 -10.84 12.49
CA ILE A 318 -7.26 -10.91 13.87
C ILE A 318 -8.78 -10.77 13.87
N PRO A 319 -9.52 -11.74 14.45
CA PRO A 319 -10.97 -11.65 14.55
C PRO A 319 -11.39 -10.61 15.61
N PHE A 320 -12.21 -9.64 15.21
CA PHE A 320 -12.79 -8.65 16.13
C PHE A 320 -14.27 -8.93 16.41
N ARG A 321 -15.01 -9.47 15.42
CA ARG A 321 -16.42 -9.78 15.57
C ARG A 321 -16.63 -10.92 16.58
N THR A 322 -17.57 -10.72 17.47
CA THR A 322 -18.03 -11.71 18.43
C THR A 322 -19.41 -12.24 18.06
N SER A 323 -19.88 -13.28 18.75
CA SER A 323 -21.23 -13.81 18.54
C SER A 323 -22.36 -12.88 19.01
N PHE A 324 -22.01 -11.81 19.72
CA PHE A 324 -22.96 -10.81 20.21
C PHE A 324 -23.14 -9.64 19.26
N ASP A 325 -22.24 -9.48 18.27
CA ASP A 325 -22.28 -8.36 17.35
C ASP A 325 -23.34 -8.61 16.25
N PRO A 326 -24.22 -7.63 15.96
CA PRO A 326 -25.16 -7.72 14.86
C PRO A 326 -24.46 -7.97 13.52
N MET A 327 -25.06 -8.81 12.66
CA MET A 327 -24.42 -9.22 11.39
C MET A 327 -24.47 -8.15 10.30
N ASP A 328 -25.38 -7.21 10.39
CA ASP A 328 -25.65 -6.16 9.41
C ASP A 328 -25.10 -4.78 9.79
N GLU A 329 -24.40 -4.69 10.92
CA GLU A 329 -23.78 -3.46 11.40
C GLU A 329 -22.24 -3.53 11.38
N GLY A 330 -21.59 -2.36 11.33
CA GLY A 330 -20.16 -2.23 11.53
C GLY A 330 -19.78 -2.64 12.96
N ILE A 331 -18.63 -3.28 13.12
CA ILE A 331 -18.11 -3.65 14.45
C ILE A 331 -17.52 -2.38 15.09
N PRO A 332 -17.81 -2.08 16.36
CA PRO A 332 -17.18 -0.96 17.04
C PRO A 332 -15.66 -1.17 17.16
N PRO A 333 -14.85 -0.10 17.18
CA PRO A 333 -13.43 -0.18 17.43
C PRO A 333 -13.13 -0.85 18.78
N PHE A 334 -12.05 -1.60 18.82
CA PHE A 334 -11.64 -2.37 19.98
C PHE A 334 -10.48 -1.68 20.71
N THR A 335 -10.58 -1.58 22.00
CA THR A 335 -9.49 -1.15 22.90
C THR A 335 -9.17 -2.27 23.88
N GLY A 336 -7.91 -2.69 23.94
CA GLY A 336 -7.44 -3.75 24.83
C GLY A 336 -6.38 -4.65 24.21
N ASP A 337 -6.17 -5.79 24.82
CA ASP A 337 -5.19 -6.78 24.41
C ASP A 337 -5.83 -7.90 23.60
N LYS A 338 -5.21 -8.25 22.47
CA LYS A 338 -5.55 -9.41 21.64
C LYS A 338 -4.35 -10.33 21.56
N ALA A 339 -4.50 -11.54 22.15
CA ALA A 339 -3.55 -12.62 21.95
C ALA A 339 -3.87 -13.37 20.65
N VAL A 340 -2.85 -13.60 19.84
CA VAL A 340 -2.96 -14.24 18.54
C VAL A 340 -1.88 -15.30 18.44
N GLU A 341 -2.27 -16.54 18.08
CA GLU A 341 -1.32 -17.56 17.72
C GLU A 341 -0.53 -17.12 16.49
N PHE A 342 0.79 -17.08 16.60
CA PHE A 342 1.65 -16.64 15.53
C PHE A 342 2.27 -17.85 14.83
N ARG A 343 1.90 -18.03 13.57
CA ARG A 343 2.37 -19.19 12.77
C ARG A 343 3.72 -18.92 12.12
N GLY A 344 4.68 -18.46 12.93
CA GLY A 344 6.03 -18.20 12.48
C GLY A 344 6.86 -19.48 12.30
N ASN A 345 7.75 -19.45 11.32
CA ASN A 345 8.79 -20.46 11.14
C ASN A 345 10.01 -20.13 12.02
N TYR A 346 10.97 -21.05 12.05
CA TYR A 346 12.27 -20.78 12.65
C TYR A 346 13.07 -19.86 11.72
N ASP A 347 13.43 -18.68 12.23
CA ASP A 347 14.20 -17.67 11.51
C ASP A 347 15.26 -17.03 12.43
N THR A 348 16.32 -16.49 11.85
CA THR A 348 17.36 -15.74 12.57
C THR A 348 16.99 -14.30 12.84
N ASP A 349 16.08 -13.72 12.05
CA ASP A 349 15.71 -12.31 12.13
C ASP A 349 14.55 -12.06 13.08
N GLY A 350 13.49 -12.87 13.03
CA GLY A 350 12.33 -12.77 13.93
C GLY A 350 11.56 -11.46 13.76
N PHE A 351 11.25 -11.06 12.52
CA PHE A 351 10.41 -9.89 12.26
C PHE A 351 8.94 -10.16 12.55
N ILE A 352 8.25 -9.11 12.95
CA ILE A 352 6.78 -9.07 13.06
C ILE A 352 6.28 -7.99 12.12
N PHE A 353 5.35 -8.36 11.25
CA PHE A 353 4.62 -7.43 10.42
C PHE A 353 3.21 -7.25 10.96
N VAL A 354 2.77 -6.00 11.06
CA VAL A 354 1.37 -5.66 11.33
C VAL A 354 0.86 -4.83 10.17
N ARG A 355 -0.32 -5.15 9.67
CA ARG A 355 -0.89 -4.51 8.48
C ARG A 355 -2.37 -4.19 8.66
N GLN A 356 -2.78 -3.06 8.08
CA GLN A 356 -4.16 -2.68 7.84
C GLN A 356 -4.38 -2.53 6.34
N THR A 357 -5.33 -3.27 5.79
CA THR A 357 -5.68 -3.26 4.36
C THR A 357 -7.06 -2.67 4.08
N GLN A 358 -7.84 -2.45 5.13
CA GLN A 358 -9.19 -1.93 5.05
C GLN A 358 -9.23 -0.45 5.46
N PRO A 359 -10.21 0.36 5.02
CA PRO A 359 -10.32 1.76 5.42
C PRO A 359 -10.83 1.92 6.87
N LEU A 360 -10.12 1.31 7.80
CA LEU A 360 -10.47 1.23 9.22
C LEU A 360 -9.32 1.71 10.10
N PRO A 361 -9.60 2.20 11.32
CA PRO A 361 -8.58 2.73 12.22
C PRO A 361 -7.64 1.65 12.73
N LEU A 362 -6.37 2.01 12.91
CA LEU A 362 -5.36 1.16 13.56
C LEU A 362 -4.41 1.99 14.41
N THR A 363 -4.49 1.79 15.71
CA THR A 363 -3.55 2.34 16.69
C THR A 363 -2.97 1.22 17.54
N ILE A 364 -1.67 0.98 17.40
CA ILE A 364 -0.93 -0.05 18.12
C ILE A 364 -0.18 0.63 19.26
N LEU A 365 -0.48 0.26 20.49
CA LEU A 365 0.21 0.78 21.66
C LEU A 365 1.46 -0.04 22.00
N SER A 366 1.39 -1.36 21.85
CA SER A 366 2.53 -2.25 22.10
C SER A 366 2.33 -3.63 21.50
N LEU A 367 3.45 -4.34 21.31
CA LEU A 367 3.52 -5.72 20.85
C LEU A 367 4.30 -6.54 21.89
N TYR A 368 3.75 -7.66 22.31
CA TYR A 368 4.35 -8.59 23.27
C TYR A 368 4.52 -9.95 22.60
N PRO A 369 5.65 -10.19 21.92
CA PRO A 369 5.91 -11.49 21.31
C PRO A 369 6.40 -12.51 22.34
N GLU A 370 5.88 -13.72 22.24
CA GLU A 370 6.43 -14.89 22.91
C GLU A 370 7.24 -15.72 21.92
N LEU A 371 8.50 -15.92 22.24
CA LEU A 371 9.45 -16.57 21.34
C LEU A 371 10.25 -17.65 22.02
N GLN A 372 10.65 -18.65 21.24
CA GLN A 372 11.59 -19.70 21.63
C GLN A 372 12.86 -19.56 20.78
N THR A 373 14.02 -19.67 21.42
CA THR A 373 15.32 -19.68 20.75
C THR A 373 15.92 -21.08 20.81
N ASN A 374 16.52 -21.53 19.72
CA ASN A 374 17.35 -22.72 19.68
C ASN A 374 18.81 -22.29 19.56
N ASP A 375 19.66 -22.96 20.36
CA ASP A 375 21.10 -22.76 20.34
C ASP A 375 21.77 -23.48 19.15
#